data_72dafad28c6fbdabaf4966713befef2a
#
_entry.id   72dafad28c6fbdabaf4966713befef2a
#
_cell.length_a   1.000
_cell.length_b   1.000
_cell.length_c   1.000
_cell.angle_alpha   90.00
_cell.angle_beta   90.00
_cell.angle_gamma   90.00
#
_symmetry.space_group_name_H-M   'P 1'
#
loop_
_entity.id
_entity.type
_entity.pdbx_description
1 polymer ?
#
loop_
_entity_poly.entity_id
_entity_poly.type
_entity_poly.pdbx_seq_one_letter_code
_entity_poly.pdbx_strand_id
1 'polypeptide(L)'
;LPGQCRSLDVDYETPIGTGLMPGNPILIDATVNPIPGDVTPANNVTYLAKVITSSWDPNDKTVSPEGDITVDDNDHAYFIRFQNEGNGNANTVVVKDELDANLTLHSLSAIYASHDYIMTVENNNVLVFTFNNIQLVPSSVNEALSQGYVGFTLSQDGELPVGTIIQNTAEIFFDFNPAIITNTVENEIVEKTTGITNPQIQAALQVYPNPSTGLYQVQLSNNLEATSFSVYDLIGNLIMSIENVNSNQAIINLENSANGVYFLEVSTKEGKAVQKLIKESK
;
A
#
# COMPACT_ATOMS: atom_id res chain seq x y z
N LEU A 1 0.45 5.79 -39.55
CA LEU A 1 0.20 4.83 -40.65
C LEU A 1 -0.07 3.44 -40.05
N PRO A 2 -1.00 2.64 -40.58
CA PRO A 2 -1.23 1.28 -40.11
C PRO A 2 0.07 0.46 -40.18
N GLY A 3 0.41 -0.27 -39.12
CA GLY A 3 1.59 -1.13 -39.03
C GLY A 3 2.88 -0.45 -38.50
N GLN A 4 2.82 0.79 -38.02
CA GLN A 4 3.96 1.39 -37.33
C GLN A 4 3.85 1.11 -35.81
N CYS A 5 4.86 0.44 -35.25
CA CYS A 5 5.06 0.38 -33.82
C CYS A 5 5.76 1.66 -33.33
N ARG A 6 5.32 2.15 -32.18
CA ARG A 6 6.00 3.23 -31.46
C ARG A 6 6.31 2.72 -30.06
N SER A 7 7.50 2.99 -29.55
CA SER A 7 7.87 2.80 -28.17
C SER A 7 7.66 4.10 -27.39
N LEU A 8 7.18 3.99 -26.18
CA LEU A 8 7.11 5.05 -25.19
C LEU A 8 7.93 4.59 -23.99
N ASP A 9 9.01 5.30 -23.70
CA ASP A 9 9.78 5.08 -22.49
C ASP A 9 9.19 5.95 -21.37
N VAL A 10 8.90 5.34 -20.24
CA VAL A 10 8.36 6.04 -19.08
C VAL A 10 9.28 5.76 -17.91
N ASP A 11 9.94 6.80 -17.43
CA ASP A 11 10.78 6.75 -16.24
C ASP A 11 9.92 6.99 -14.99
N TYR A 12 10.13 6.17 -13.96
CA TYR A 12 9.46 6.31 -12.66
C TYR A 12 10.49 6.61 -11.60
N GLU A 13 10.22 7.64 -10.83
CA GLU A 13 10.93 7.87 -9.56
C GLU A 13 9.95 7.57 -8.42
N THR A 14 10.37 6.71 -7.48
CA THR A 14 9.65 6.52 -6.22
C THR A 14 10.16 7.53 -5.21
N PRO A 15 9.37 8.55 -4.81
CA PRO A 15 9.80 9.51 -3.81
C PRO A 15 10.13 8.81 -2.49
N ILE A 16 11.19 9.24 -1.83
CA ILE A 16 11.56 8.78 -0.49
C ILE A 16 10.38 9.09 0.46
N GLY A 17 9.90 8.08 1.20
CA GLY A 17 8.80 8.24 2.16
C GLY A 17 7.41 7.86 1.65
N THR A 18 7.28 7.23 0.47
CA THR A 18 5.99 6.75 -0.06
C THR A 18 5.46 5.47 0.59
N GLY A 19 6.16 4.91 1.58
CA GLY A 19 5.81 3.62 2.18
C GLY A 19 6.09 2.40 1.30
N LEU A 20 6.63 2.59 0.09
CA LEU A 20 7.04 1.49 -0.78
C LEU A 20 8.30 0.84 -0.23
N MET A 21 8.20 -0.43 0.13
CA MET A 21 9.30 -1.24 0.64
C MET A 21 9.85 -2.19 -0.43
N PRO A 22 11.09 -2.68 -0.27
CA PRO A 22 11.57 -3.80 -1.07
C PRO A 22 10.59 -4.98 -0.99
N GLY A 23 10.26 -5.55 -2.14
CA GLY A 23 9.23 -6.56 -2.27
C GLY A 23 7.85 -6.04 -2.68
N ASN A 24 7.56 -4.75 -2.53
CA ASN A 24 6.30 -4.21 -3.00
C ASN A 24 6.22 -4.29 -4.53
N PRO A 25 5.08 -4.71 -5.09
CA PRO A 25 4.85 -4.66 -6.52
C PRO A 25 4.54 -3.23 -6.95
N ILE A 26 5.13 -2.82 -8.07
CA ILE A 26 4.67 -1.65 -8.84
C ILE A 26 3.85 -2.20 -9.99
N LEU A 27 2.55 -1.93 -9.98
CA LEU A 27 1.62 -2.27 -11.05
C LEU A 27 1.49 -1.06 -11.98
N ILE A 28 1.66 -1.30 -13.25
CA ILE A 28 1.53 -0.28 -14.28
C ILE A 28 0.48 -0.74 -15.27
N ASP A 29 -0.63 0.00 -15.34
CA ASP A 29 -1.64 -0.22 -16.36
C ASP A 29 -1.35 0.68 -17.54
N ALA A 30 -1.40 0.14 -18.73
CA ALA A 30 -1.42 0.93 -19.95
C ALA A 30 -2.70 0.66 -20.71
N THR A 31 -3.49 1.71 -20.91
CA THR A 31 -4.74 1.64 -21.67
C THR A 31 -4.64 2.55 -22.88
N VAL A 32 -4.87 1.99 -24.06
CA VAL A 32 -5.05 2.76 -25.28
C VAL A 32 -6.54 3.06 -25.43
N ASN A 33 -6.90 4.36 -25.45
CA ASN A 33 -8.30 4.74 -25.69
C ASN A 33 -8.78 4.23 -27.06
N PRO A 34 -9.97 3.62 -27.14
CA PRO A 34 -10.45 3.06 -28.40
C PRO A 34 -10.51 4.14 -29.48
N ILE A 35 -9.97 3.80 -30.64
CA ILE A 35 -10.09 4.61 -31.85
C ILE A 35 -11.40 4.23 -32.55
N PRO A 36 -12.16 5.16 -33.14
CA PRO A 36 -13.35 4.81 -33.91
C PRO A 36 -13.03 3.75 -34.97
N GLY A 37 -13.72 2.61 -34.91
CA GLY A 37 -13.49 1.45 -35.79
C GLY A 37 -12.61 0.34 -35.20
N ASP A 38 -12.19 0.46 -33.95
CA ASP A 38 -11.54 -0.63 -33.24
C ASP A 38 -12.52 -1.77 -32.98
N VAL A 39 -12.23 -2.93 -33.55
CA VAL A 39 -13.11 -4.11 -33.47
C VAL A 39 -12.73 -5.06 -32.31
N THR A 40 -11.63 -4.77 -31.62
CA THR A 40 -11.11 -5.61 -30.51
C THR A 40 -10.66 -4.76 -29.33
N PRO A 41 -11.51 -3.94 -28.71
CA PRO A 41 -11.12 -3.05 -27.62
C PRO A 41 -10.55 -3.75 -26.38
N ALA A 42 -10.79 -5.07 -26.24
CA ALA A 42 -10.25 -5.85 -25.15
C ALA A 42 -8.71 -6.01 -25.18
N ASN A 43 -8.05 -5.77 -26.32
CA ASN A 43 -6.60 -5.80 -26.44
C ASN A 43 -5.92 -4.43 -26.20
N ASN A 44 -6.71 -3.42 -25.82
CA ASN A 44 -6.24 -2.07 -25.56
C ASN A 44 -5.69 -1.85 -24.15
N VAL A 45 -5.72 -2.90 -23.32
CA VAL A 45 -5.22 -2.83 -21.94
C VAL A 45 -4.08 -3.82 -21.81
N THR A 46 -3.00 -3.37 -21.19
CA THR A 46 -1.89 -4.23 -20.78
C THR A 46 -1.44 -3.87 -19.38
N TYR A 47 -0.90 -4.85 -18.67
CA TYR A 47 -0.41 -4.71 -17.31
C TYR A 47 1.07 -5.05 -17.27
N LEU A 48 1.84 -4.29 -16.51
CA LEU A 48 3.23 -4.58 -16.20
C LEU A 48 3.40 -4.55 -14.68
N ALA A 49 3.89 -5.65 -14.13
CA ALA A 49 4.30 -5.70 -12.74
C ALA A 49 5.83 -5.63 -12.64
N LYS A 50 6.34 -4.82 -11.73
CA LYS A 50 7.75 -4.77 -11.33
C LYS A 50 7.82 -4.83 -9.82
N VAL A 51 8.85 -5.47 -9.28
CA VAL A 51 9.08 -5.57 -7.85
C VAL A 51 10.26 -4.70 -7.46
N ILE A 52 10.12 -4.00 -6.33
CA ILE A 52 11.23 -3.27 -5.72
C ILE A 52 12.16 -4.31 -5.10
N THR A 53 13.38 -4.44 -5.62
CA THR A 53 14.35 -5.45 -5.19
C THR A 53 15.18 -4.96 -4.01
N SER A 54 15.39 -5.85 -3.03
CA SER A 54 16.37 -5.74 -1.94
C SER A 54 16.84 -7.16 -1.59
N SER A 55 17.86 -7.29 -0.76
CA SER A 55 18.27 -8.61 -0.23
C SER A 55 17.25 -9.07 0.83
N TRP A 56 16.28 -9.86 0.41
CA TRP A 56 15.21 -10.44 1.24
C TRP A 56 15.07 -11.93 0.93
N ASP A 57 14.30 -12.66 1.74
CA ASP A 57 13.95 -14.04 1.45
C ASP A 57 13.26 -14.10 0.07
N PRO A 58 13.79 -14.88 -0.87
CA PRO A 58 13.25 -14.92 -2.22
C PRO A 58 11.92 -15.68 -2.36
N ASN A 59 11.48 -16.38 -1.29
CA ASN A 59 10.23 -17.14 -1.24
C ASN A 59 9.32 -16.53 -0.19
N ASP A 60 8.70 -15.42 -0.51
CA ASP A 60 7.92 -14.63 0.42
C ASP A 60 6.53 -14.27 -0.09
N LYS A 61 5.74 -13.70 0.81
CA LYS A 61 4.42 -13.17 0.56
C LYS A 61 4.27 -11.77 1.14
N THR A 62 3.63 -10.89 0.38
CA THR A 62 3.24 -9.55 0.85
C THR A 62 1.76 -9.31 0.61
N VAL A 63 1.19 -8.35 1.33
CA VAL A 63 -0.19 -7.88 1.17
C VAL A 63 -0.21 -6.36 1.12
N SER A 64 -1.14 -5.79 0.35
CA SER A 64 -1.42 -4.36 0.33
C SER A 64 -2.93 -4.14 0.48
N PRO A 65 -3.36 -3.30 1.43
CA PRO A 65 -2.56 -2.59 2.43
C PRO A 65 -1.82 -3.52 3.39
N GLU A 66 -0.69 -3.08 3.95
CA GLU A 66 0.11 -3.82 4.93
C GLU A 66 -0.24 -3.38 6.35
N GLY A 67 -0.29 -4.31 7.30
CA GLY A 67 -0.55 -4.05 8.72
C GLY A 67 -2.02 -3.77 9.03
N ASP A 68 -2.27 -2.87 9.97
CA ASP A 68 -3.62 -2.54 10.41
C ASP A 68 -4.42 -1.85 9.30
N ILE A 69 -5.66 -2.27 9.14
CA ILE A 69 -6.61 -1.76 8.15
C ILE A 69 -7.89 -1.28 8.82
N THR A 70 -8.69 -0.49 8.13
CA THR A 70 -9.99 -0.06 8.65
C THR A 70 -11.13 -0.83 7.97
N VAL A 71 -12.33 -0.71 8.50
CA VAL A 71 -13.53 -1.32 7.90
C VAL A 71 -13.83 -0.88 6.46
N ASP A 72 -13.20 0.20 5.99
CA ASP A 72 -13.36 0.68 4.61
C ASP A 72 -12.34 0.05 3.64
N ASP A 73 -11.29 -0.60 4.14
CA ASP A 73 -10.23 -1.21 3.34
C ASP A 73 -10.63 -2.65 2.96
N ASN A 74 -11.54 -2.78 2.01
CA ASN A 74 -12.15 -4.06 1.65
C ASN A 74 -11.27 -4.98 0.81
N ASP A 75 -10.34 -4.43 0.03
CA ASP A 75 -9.56 -5.18 -0.95
C ASP A 75 -8.14 -5.44 -0.46
N HIS A 76 -7.70 -6.70 -0.58
CA HIS A 76 -6.37 -7.17 -0.21
C HIS A 76 -5.65 -7.65 -1.47
N ALA A 77 -4.61 -6.95 -1.89
CA ALA A 77 -3.75 -7.36 -2.98
C ALA A 77 -2.59 -8.19 -2.44
N TYR A 78 -2.59 -9.48 -2.71
CA TYR A 78 -1.54 -10.42 -2.34
C TYR A 78 -0.51 -10.55 -3.44
N PHE A 79 0.75 -10.71 -3.05
CA PHE A 79 1.85 -10.93 -3.97
C PHE A 79 2.80 -11.98 -3.38
N ILE A 80 3.03 -13.06 -4.14
CA ILE A 80 3.84 -14.20 -3.73
C ILE A 80 5.01 -14.29 -4.70
N ARG A 81 6.23 -14.30 -4.16
CA ARG A 81 7.45 -14.49 -4.92
C ARG A 81 8.03 -15.89 -4.67
N PHE A 82 8.72 -16.39 -5.65
CA PHE A 82 9.46 -17.63 -5.54
C PHE A 82 10.77 -17.58 -6.33
N GLN A 83 11.79 -18.27 -5.83
CA GLN A 83 13.08 -18.39 -6.49
C GLN A 83 13.60 -19.82 -6.42
N ASN A 84 14.15 -20.30 -7.51
CA ASN A 84 14.83 -21.58 -7.56
C ASN A 84 16.24 -21.44 -6.98
N GLU A 85 16.41 -21.79 -5.73
CA GLU A 85 17.72 -21.86 -5.04
C GLU A 85 18.37 -23.24 -5.13
N GLY A 86 17.78 -24.16 -5.89
CA GLY A 86 18.29 -25.50 -6.13
C GLY A 86 19.55 -25.53 -6.99
N ASN A 87 19.91 -26.72 -7.45
CA ASN A 87 21.11 -26.96 -8.30
C ASN A 87 20.76 -27.37 -9.74
N GLY A 88 19.49 -27.44 -10.08
CA GLY A 88 18.98 -27.77 -11.42
C GLY A 88 17.74 -26.94 -11.77
N ASN A 89 17.37 -26.91 -13.04
CA ASN A 89 16.16 -26.24 -13.48
C ASN A 89 14.92 -26.89 -12.84
N ALA A 90 14.03 -26.07 -12.30
CA ALA A 90 12.70 -26.53 -11.90
C ALA A 90 11.80 -26.60 -13.15
N ASN A 91 11.18 -27.75 -13.39
CA ASN A 91 10.26 -27.94 -14.51
C ASN A 91 8.87 -27.42 -14.20
N THR A 92 8.45 -27.56 -12.95
CA THR A 92 7.12 -27.17 -12.49
C THR A 92 7.25 -26.44 -11.17
N VAL A 93 6.55 -25.31 -11.05
CA VAL A 93 6.36 -24.64 -9.76
C VAL A 93 4.87 -24.63 -9.47
N VAL A 94 4.48 -25.00 -8.25
CA VAL A 94 3.10 -24.91 -7.78
C VAL A 94 3.06 -24.00 -6.57
N VAL A 95 2.22 -22.98 -6.63
CA VAL A 95 1.92 -22.11 -5.49
C VAL A 95 0.53 -22.44 -5.00
N LYS A 96 0.41 -22.82 -3.74
CA LYS A 96 -0.86 -23.05 -3.06
C LYS A 96 -1.07 -21.99 -2.00
N ASP A 97 -2.26 -21.42 -2.00
CA ASP A 97 -2.65 -20.35 -1.11
C ASP A 97 -3.99 -20.69 -0.46
N GLU A 98 -3.97 -21.02 0.82
CA GLU A 98 -5.20 -21.30 1.56
C GLU A 98 -5.76 -19.97 2.08
N LEU A 99 -6.94 -19.60 1.59
CA LEU A 99 -7.59 -18.36 1.91
C LEU A 99 -8.14 -18.36 3.34
N ASP A 100 -7.95 -17.27 4.06
CA ASP A 100 -8.62 -17.01 5.33
C ASP A 100 -10.14 -17.02 5.15
N ALA A 101 -10.86 -17.50 6.15
CA ALA A 101 -12.32 -17.60 6.14
C ALA A 101 -13.04 -16.24 6.02
N ASN A 102 -12.33 -15.15 6.34
CA ASN A 102 -12.83 -13.78 6.21
C ASN A 102 -12.65 -13.19 4.80
N LEU A 103 -12.10 -13.96 3.84
CA LEU A 103 -11.95 -13.55 2.44
C LEU A 103 -12.95 -14.26 1.54
N THR A 104 -13.49 -13.56 0.55
CA THR A 104 -14.43 -14.18 -0.39
C THR A 104 -13.77 -14.56 -1.71
N LEU A 105 -13.77 -15.86 -2.02
CA LEU A 105 -13.22 -16.36 -3.29
C LEU A 105 -13.90 -15.73 -4.52
N HIS A 106 -15.19 -15.37 -4.42
CA HIS A 106 -15.94 -14.79 -5.54
C HIS A 106 -15.46 -13.40 -5.95
N SER A 107 -14.69 -12.72 -5.10
CA SER A 107 -14.09 -11.40 -5.38
C SER A 107 -12.74 -11.48 -6.09
N LEU A 108 -12.22 -12.72 -6.30
CA LEU A 108 -10.90 -12.92 -6.89
C LEU A 108 -10.76 -12.15 -8.21
N SER A 109 -9.78 -11.26 -8.27
CA SER A 109 -9.57 -10.34 -9.38
C SER A 109 -8.09 -9.98 -9.54
N ALA A 110 -7.78 -9.19 -10.56
CA ALA A 110 -6.45 -8.65 -10.84
C ALA A 110 -5.32 -9.70 -10.77
N ILE A 111 -5.57 -10.90 -11.33
CA ILE A 111 -4.58 -12.00 -11.32
C ILE A 111 -3.50 -11.71 -12.35
N TYR A 112 -2.24 -11.75 -11.92
CA TYR A 112 -1.08 -11.58 -12.78
C TYR A 112 0.08 -12.46 -12.31
N ALA A 113 0.94 -12.87 -13.23
CA ALA A 113 2.09 -13.73 -12.93
C ALA A 113 3.27 -13.45 -13.87
N SER A 114 4.47 -13.88 -13.45
CA SER A 114 5.70 -13.75 -14.25
C SER A 114 5.78 -14.71 -15.43
N HIS A 115 5.09 -15.84 -15.34
CA HIS A 115 5.12 -16.93 -16.31
C HIS A 115 3.70 -17.44 -16.58
N ASP A 116 3.53 -18.20 -17.66
CA ASP A 116 2.27 -18.85 -17.98
C ASP A 116 1.86 -19.83 -16.86
N TYR A 117 0.62 -19.78 -16.46
CA TYR A 117 0.09 -20.59 -15.35
C TYR A 117 -1.30 -21.16 -15.67
N ILE A 118 -1.65 -22.19 -14.93
CA ILE A 118 -3.01 -22.71 -14.82
C ILE A 118 -3.47 -22.50 -13.39
N MET A 119 -4.62 -21.83 -13.21
CA MET A 119 -5.20 -21.67 -11.88
C MET A 119 -6.35 -22.67 -11.69
N THR A 120 -6.37 -23.30 -10.54
CA THR A 120 -7.48 -24.13 -10.04
C THR A 120 -7.80 -23.78 -8.59
N VAL A 121 -8.97 -24.21 -8.13
CA VAL A 121 -9.37 -24.06 -6.72
C VAL A 121 -9.57 -25.44 -6.12
N GLU A 122 -8.87 -25.75 -5.05
CA GLU A 122 -9.03 -26.97 -4.27
C GLU A 122 -9.84 -26.66 -2.99
N ASN A 123 -10.64 -27.60 -2.52
CA ASN A 123 -11.39 -27.54 -1.24
C ASN A 123 -12.24 -26.26 -1.05
N ASN A 124 -12.58 -25.55 -2.11
CA ASN A 124 -13.34 -24.29 -2.16
C ASN A 124 -12.66 -23.07 -1.52
N ASN A 125 -11.43 -23.19 -1.02
CA ASN A 125 -10.69 -22.10 -0.38
C ASN A 125 -9.19 -22.08 -0.67
N VAL A 126 -8.66 -23.04 -1.43
CA VAL A 126 -7.22 -23.08 -1.76
C VAL A 126 -7.03 -22.69 -3.22
N LEU A 127 -6.39 -21.54 -3.46
CA LEU A 127 -5.95 -21.15 -4.80
C LEU A 127 -4.69 -21.94 -5.15
N VAL A 128 -4.69 -22.55 -6.33
CA VAL A 128 -3.55 -23.33 -6.83
C VAL A 128 -3.12 -22.77 -8.17
N PHE A 129 -1.92 -22.21 -8.22
CA PHE A 129 -1.28 -21.70 -9.43
C PHE A 129 -0.20 -22.69 -9.85
N THR A 130 -0.36 -23.32 -11.00
CA THR A 130 0.58 -24.31 -11.54
C THR A 130 1.30 -23.73 -12.75
N PHE A 131 2.60 -23.58 -12.64
CA PHE A 131 3.51 -23.14 -13.69
C PHE A 131 4.16 -24.36 -14.33
N ASN A 132 3.52 -24.90 -15.35
CA ASN A 132 4.04 -26.08 -16.06
C ASN A 132 5.14 -25.69 -17.04
N ASN A 133 6.19 -26.51 -17.11
CA ASN A 133 7.28 -26.30 -18.07
C ASN A 133 7.99 -24.95 -17.90
N ILE A 134 7.99 -24.40 -16.69
CA ILE A 134 8.54 -23.07 -16.40
C ILE A 134 10.04 -22.97 -16.68
N GLN A 135 10.79 -24.09 -16.56
CA GLN A 135 12.24 -24.19 -16.78
C GLN A 135 13.03 -23.15 -15.97
N LEU A 136 12.59 -22.92 -14.73
CA LEU A 136 13.18 -21.91 -13.87
C LEU A 136 14.61 -22.29 -13.48
N VAL A 137 15.59 -21.54 -13.98
CA VAL A 137 17.01 -21.85 -13.75
C VAL A 137 17.39 -21.62 -12.28
N PRO A 138 18.44 -22.26 -11.75
CA PRO A 138 18.97 -21.97 -10.42
C PRO A 138 19.50 -20.53 -10.29
N SER A 139 19.37 -19.94 -9.10
CA SER A 139 19.94 -18.62 -8.78
C SER A 139 21.45 -18.56 -8.98
N SER A 140 22.15 -19.67 -8.71
CA SER A 140 23.59 -19.82 -8.97
C SER A 140 23.98 -19.77 -10.45
N VAL A 141 23.05 -20.00 -11.37
CA VAL A 141 23.27 -19.93 -12.83
C VAL A 141 22.88 -18.55 -13.36
N ASN A 142 21.71 -18.06 -12.97
CA ASN A 142 21.24 -16.72 -13.34
C ASN A 142 20.22 -16.21 -12.33
N GLU A 143 20.62 -15.25 -11.51
CA GLU A 143 19.80 -14.66 -10.47
C GLU A 143 18.47 -14.10 -10.99
N ALA A 144 18.52 -13.31 -12.06
CA ALA A 144 17.34 -12.64 -12.61
C ALA A 144 16.32 -13.61 -13.24
N LEU A 145 16.80 -14.72 -13.85
CA LEU A 145 15.96 -15.73 -14.49
C LEU A 145 15.53 -16.86 -13.54
N SER A 146 16.02 -16.85 -12.30
CA SER A 146 15.65 -17.85 -11.28
C SER A 146 14.38 -17.49 -10.51
N GLN A 147 13.79 -16.32 -10.75
CA GLN A 147 12.70 -15.75 -9.99
C GLN A 147 11.37 -15.85 -10.74
N GLY A 148 10.31 -16.03 -9.97
CA GLY A 148 8.95 -15.92 -10.46
C GLY A 148 8.02 -15.33 -9.40
N TYR A 149 6.82 -14.97 -9.83
CA TYR A 149 5.80 -14.44 -8.94
C TYR A 149 4.38 -14.70 -9.45
N VAL A 150 3.44 -14.61 -8.53
CA VAL A 150 2.00 -14.47 -8.80
C VAL A 150 1.40 -13.45 -7.85
N GLY A 151 0.48 -12.65 -8.35
CA GLY A 151 -0.30 -11.71 -7.55
C GLY A 151 -1.78 -11.81 -7.88
N PHE A 152 -2.62 -11.48 -6.90
CA PHE A 152 -4.07 -11.47 -7.03
C PHE A 152 -4.70 -10.57 -5.96
N THR A 153 -5.95 -10.16 -6.18
CA THR A 153 -6.71 -9.35 -5.23
C THR A 153 -7.96 -10.11 -4.79
N LEU A 154 -8.25 -10.05 -3.50
CA LEU A 154 -9.46 -10.58 -2.86
C LEU A 154 -10.08 -9.52 -1.98
N SER A 155 -11.40 -9.56 -1.82
CA SER A 155 -12.15 -8.71 -0.88
C SER A 155 -12.54 -9.50 0.36
N GLN A 156 -12.80 -8.79 1.44
CA GLN A 156 -13.39 -9.33 2.66
C GLN A 156 -14.78 -9.92 2.40
N ASP A 157 -15.19 -10.89 3.22
CA ASP A 157 -16.54 -11.44 3.20
C ASP A 157 -17.49 -10.58 4.04
N GLY A 158 -17.95 -9.48 3.45
CA GLY A 158 -18.83 -8.51 4.11
C GLY A 158 -18.09 -7.55 5.04
N GLU A 159 -18.84 -6.90 5.93
CA GLU A 159 -18.29 -6.02 6.96
C GLU A 159 -17.78 -6.86 8.14
N LEU A 160 -16.48 -6.89 8.33
CA LEU A 160 -15.85 -7.60 9.43
C LEU A 160 -15.74 -6.68 10.66
N PRO A 161 -15.96 -7.20 11.88
CA PRO A 161 -15.86 -6.42 13.11
C PRO A 161 -14.40 -6.00 13.40
N VAL A 162 -14.25 -4.87 14.09
CA VAL A 162 -12.96 -4.42 14.64
C VAL A 162 -12.37 -5.50 15.55
N GLY A 163 -11.06 -5.71 15.42
CA GLY A 163 -10.30 -6.77 16.09
C GLY A 163 -10.29 -8.10 15.32
N THR A 164 -10.92 -8.16 14.14
CA THR A 164 -10.76 -9.32 13.25
C THR A 164 -9.35 -9.31 12.64
N ILE A 165 -8.70 -10.47 12.69
CA ILE A 165 -7.38 -10.68 12.11
C ILE A 165 -7.56 -11.55 10.86
N ILE A 166 -7.04 -11.10 9.73
CA ILE A 166 -6.99 -11.83 8.46
C ILE A 166 -5.55 -12.25 8.25
N GLN A 167 -5.31 -13.56 8.20
CA GLN A 167 -3.97 -14.13 8.00
C GLN A 167 -3.91 -14.86 6.66
N ASN A 168 -2.77 -14.79 6.00
CA ASN A 168 -2.57 -15.55 4.79
C ASN A 168 -1.11 -15.98 4.63
N THR A 169 -0.92 -17.27 4.25
CA THR A 169 0.37 -17.93 4.06
C THR A 169 0.30 -18.78 2.80
N ALA A 170 1.37 -18.82 2.02
CA ALA A 170 1.41 -19.65 0.83
C ALA A 170 2.45 -20.77 0.96
N GLU A 171 2.22 -21.85 0.20
CA GLU A 171 3.12 -22.98 0.04
C GLU A 171 3.64 -23.01 -1.40
N ILE A 172 4.95 -23.12 -1.58
CA ILE A 172 5.61 -23.12 -2.87
C ILE A 172 6.30 -24.47 -3.07
N PHE A 173 5.94 -25.19 -4.12
CA PHE A 173 6.51 -26.47 -4.46
C PHE A 173 7.33 -26.37 -5.76
N PHE A 174 8.56 -26.82 -5.71
CA PHE A 174 9.44 -26.93 -6.87
C PHE A 174 9.53 -28.41 -7.26
N ASP A 175 8.96 -28.79 -8.40
CA ASP A 175 8.86 -30.17 -8.89
C ASP A 175 8.22 -31.09 -7.83
N PHE A 176 8.97 -32.07 -7.31
CA PHE A 176 8.52 -33.06 -6.31
C PHE A 176 9.10 -32.78 -4.90
N ASN A 177 9.71 -31.60 -4.68
CA ASN A 177 10.28 -31.26 -3.39
C ASN A 177 9.19 -30.91 -2.37
N PRO A 178 9.48 -31.00 -1.08
CA PRO A 178 8.61 -30.47 -0.03
C PRO A 178 8.32 -28.98 -0.24
N ALA A 179 7.18 -28.54 0.28
CA ALA A 179 6.78 -27.14 0.22
C ALA A 179 7.82 -26.24 0.93
N ILE A 180 8.10 -25.10 0.33
CA ILE A 180 8.67 -23.95 1.00
C ILE A 180 7.48 -23.09 1.45
N ILE A 181 7.41 -22.80 2.75
CA ILE A 181 6.35 -22.03 3.36
C ILE A 181 6.79 -20.55 3.38
N THR A 182 5.97 -19.66 2.86
CA THR A 182 6.25 -18.22 2.95
C THR A 182 6.07 -17.69 4.37
N ASN A 183 6.46 -16.44 4.61
CA ASN A 183 5.97 -15.72 5.78
C ASN A 183 4.45 -15.63 5.76
N THR A 184 3.83 -15.51 6.94
CA THR A 184 2.42 -15.17 7.08
C THR A 184 2.28 -13.65 7.01
N VAL A 185 1.39 -13.15 6.15
CA VAL A 185 0.94 -11.76 6.16
C VAL A 185 -0.31 -11.65 7.03
N GLU A 186 -0.45 -10.51 7.70
CA GLU A 186 -1.53 -10.27 8.65
C GLU A 186 -2.08 -8.86 8.50
N ASN A 187 -3.41 -8.74 8.53
CA ASN A 187 -4.12 -7.47 8.65
C ASN A 187 -5.08 -7.57 9.85
N GLU A 188 -5.00 -6.63 10.79
CA GLU A 188 -5.98 -6.47 11.84
C GLU A 188 -6.95 -5.34 11.46
N ILE A 189 -8.26 -5.58 11.58
CA ILE A 189 -9.27 -4.55 11.39
C ILE A 189 -9.32 -3.69 12.64
N VAL A 190 -8.90 -2.44 12.51
CA VAL A 190 -8.92 -1.45 13.58
C VAL A 190 -10.06 -0.44 13.37
N GLU A 191 -10.43 0.24 14.45
CA GLU A 191 -11.37 1.35 14.33
C GLU A 191 -10.82 2.39 13.36
N LYS A 192 -11.66 2.81 12.41
CA LYS A 192 -11.35 3.96 11.60
C LYS A 192 -11.18 5.15 12.54
N THR A 193 -9.94 5.56 12.76
CA THR A 193 -9.68 6.88 13.32
C THR A 193 -10.10 7.91 12.28
N THR A 194 -11.43 8.12 12.16
CA THR A 194 -11.94 9.29 11.46
C THR A 194 -11.27 10.46 12.13
N GLY A 195 -10.70 11.38 11.36
CA GLY A 195 -10.09 12.60 11.87
C GLY A 195 -11.13 13.53 12.54
N ILE A 196 -11.98 12.96 13.39
CA ILE A 196 -12.90 13.69 14.25
C ILE A 196 -12.02 14.37 15.28
N THR A 197 -12.03 15.67 15.24
CA THR A 197 -11.47 16.48 16.32
C THR A 197 -12.03 15.96 17.65
N ASN A 198 -11.14 15.48 18.50
CA ASN A 198 -11.54 15.08 19.84
C ASN A 198 -12.00 16.36 20.58
N PRO A 199 -13.28 16.45 21.00
CA PRO A 199 -13.79 17.67 21.64
C PRO A 199 -13.01 18.08 22.88
N GLN A 200 -12.43 17.09 23.58
CA GLN A 200 -11.62 17.36 24.79
C GLN A 200 -10.28 17.97 24.43
N ILE A 201 -9.63 17.49 23.37
CA ILE A 201 -8.38 18.06 22.86
C ILE A 201 -8.65 19.42 22.23
N GLN A 202 -9.75 19.56 21.49
CA GLN A 202 -10.19 20.84 20.90
C GLN A 202 -10.41 21.91 21.98
N ALA A 203 -11.04 21.55 23.11
CA ALA A 203 -11.25 22.46 24.24
C ALA A 203 -9.95 22.80 24.98
N ALA A 204 -8.96 21.91 24.94
CA ALA A 204 -7.66 22.10 25.58
C ALA A 204 -6.67 22.89 24.70
N LEU A 205 -6.93 23.01 23.39
CA LEU A 205 -6.07 23.67 22.43
C LEU A 205 -6.28 25.18 22.45
N GLN A 206 -5.21 25.92 22.68
CA GLN A 206 -5.15 27.37 22.60
C GLN A 206 -4.12 27.80 21.56
N VAL A 207 -4.50 28.76 20.72
CA VAL A 207 -3.63 29.33 19.69
C VAL A 207 -3.74 30.86 19.72
N TYR A 208 -2.63 31.52 19.97
CA TYR A 208 -2.60 32.98 20.06
C TYR A 208 -1.25 33.57 19.59
N PRO A 209 -1.27 34.81 19.06
CA PRO A 209 -2.43 35.57 18.64
C PRO A 209 -3.07 34.92 17.39
N ASN A 210 -4.38 35.04 17.24
CA ASN A 210 -5.10 34.62 16.05
C ASN A 210 -6.30 35.56 15.86
N PRO A 211 -6.29 36.47 14.89
CA PRO A 211 -5.31 36.64 13.78
C PRO A 211 -3.88 37.05 14.19
N SER A 212 -2.92 36.77 13.29
CA SER A 212 -1.50 37.06 13.47
C SER A 212 -0.85 37.48 12.16
N THR A 213 0.31 38.12 12.25
CA THR A 213 1.19 38.45 11.11
C THR A 213 2.05 37.26 10.68
N GLY A 214 1.85 36.07 11.26
CA GLY A 214 2.50 34.84 10.86
C GLY A 214 3.11 34.01 11.98
N LEU A 215 3.22 34.54 13.19
CA LEU A 215 3.70 33.81 14.38
C LEU A 215 2.52 33.47 15.29
N TYR A 216 2.39 32.18 15.61
CA TYR A 216 1.37 31.67 16.53
C TYR A 216 2.02 30.84 17.60
N GLN A 217 1.62 31.09 18.86
CA GLN A 217 1.92 30.21 19.97
C GLN A 217 0.77 29.21 20.11
N VAL A 218 1.12 27.94 20.15
CA VAL A 218 0.19 26.84 20.35
C VAL A 218 0.43 26.26 21.74
N GLN A 219 -0.63 26.06 22.50
CA GLN A 219 -0.56 25.45 23.82
C GLN A 219 -1.70 24.44 24.02
N LEU A 220 -1.36 23.27 24.55
CA LEU A 220 -2.29 22.28 25.05
C LEU A 220 -2.34 22.35 26.58
N SER A 221 -3.53 22.39 27.14
CA SER A 221 -3.78 22.27 28.59
C SER A 221 -4.05 20.80 28.98
N ASN A 222 -4.35 20.55 30.26
CA ASN A 222 -4.75 19.25 30.80
C ASN A 222 -3.69 18.13 30.68
N ASN A 223 -2.41 18.48 30.75
CA ASN A 223 -1.28 17.52 30.61
C ASN A 223 -1.28 16.72 29.30
N LEU A 224 -1.94 17.24 28.25
CA LEU A 224 -1.89 16.67 26.91
C LEU A 224 -0.56 17.03 26.24
N GLU A 225 0.04 16.06 25.57
CA GLU A 225 1.25 16.22 24.77
C GLU A 225 0.96 15.93 23.31
N ALA A 226 1.33 16.88 22.45
CA ALA A 226 1.24 16.67 21.01
C ALA A 226 2.32 15.70 20.53
N THR A 227 1.98 14.83 19.62
CA THR A 227 2.90 13.99 18.85
C THR A 227 3.32 14.66 17.55
N SER A 228 2.45 15.51 16.99
CA SER A 228 2.75 16.33 15.82
C SER A 228 1.89 17.59 15.73
N PHE A 229 2.41 18.59 14.99
CA PHE A 229 1.71 19.81 14.58
C PHE A 229 1.85 19.95 13.08
N SER A 230 0.76 19.96 12.33
CA SER A 230 0.75 20.10 10.88
C SER A 230 -0.14 21.27 10.45
N VAL A 231 0.34 22.06 9.49
CA VAL A 231 -0.42 23.22 8.97
C VAL A 231 -0.72 23.01 7.51
N TYR A 232 -1.98 23.18 7.15
CA TYR A 232 -2.50 23.03 5.80
C TYR A 232 -3.10 24.34 5.29
N ASP A 233 -3.07 24.54 3.98
CA ASP A 233 -3.81 25.62 3.32
C ASP A 233 -5.31 25.25 3.12
N LEU A 234 -6.08 26.16 2.50
CA LEU A 234 -7.51 25.95 2.24
C LEU A 234 -7.85 24.77 1.32
N ILE A 235 -6.90 24.32 0.50
CA ILE A 235 -7.09 23.20 -0.44
C ILE A 235 -6.45 21.91 0.05
N GLY A 236 -5.92 21.91 1.30
CA GLY A 236 -5.38 20.73 1.94
C GLY A 236 -3.87 20.46 1.70
N ASN A 237 -3.15 21.37 1.04
CA ASN A 237 -1.70 21.21 0.90
C ASN A 237 -1.01 21.42 2.24
N LEU A 238 -0.08 20.51 2.57
CA LEU A 238 0.77 20.65 3.75
C LEU A 238 1.76 21.80 3.56
N ILE A 239 1.70 22.78 4.45
CA ILE A 239 2.58 23.97 4.45
C ILE A 239 3.79 23.74 5.35
N MET A 240 3.58 23.15 6.52
CA MET A 240 4.64 22.74 7.44
C MET A 240 4.20 21.63 8.37
N SER A 241 5.15 20.83 8.86
CA SER A 241 4.92 19.83 9.90
C SER A 241 6.06 19.84 10.91
N ILE A 242 5.73 19.59 12.18
CA ILE A 242 6.66 19.34 13.29
C ILE A 242 6.27 17.98 13.85
N GLU A 243 7.11 16.98 13.62
CA GLU A 243 6.81 15.59 13.97
C GLU A 243 7.68 15.10 15.14
N ASN A 244 7.29 13.96 15.72
CA ASN A 244 7.98 13.31 16.83
C ASN A 244 8.18 14.24 18.06
N VAL A 245 7.17 15.06 18.34
CA VAL A 245 7.17 16.00 19.47
C VAL A 245 6.48 15.32 20.64
N ASN A 246 7.04 15.45 21.84
CA ASN A 246 6.32 15.15 23.08
C ASN A 246 6.30 16.47 23.87
N SER A 247 5.45 17.39 23.44
CA SER A 247 5.37 18.74 23.99
C SER A 247 3.94 19.24 24.01
N ASN A 248 3.62 19.98 25.04
CA ASN A 248 2.33 20.68 25.15
C ASN A 248 2.36 22.08 24.52
N GLN A 249 3.47 22.48 23.90
CA GLN A 249 3.66 23.81 23.31
C GLN A 249 4.42 23.73 21.99
N ALA A 250 4.06 24.61 21.05
CA ALA A 250 4.79 24.82 19.81
C ALA A 250 4.70 26.28 19.35
N ILE A 251 5.64 26.70 18.51
CA ILE A 251 5.59 27.96 17.76
C ILE A 251 5.39 27.59 16.28
N ILE A 252 4.31 28.06 15.70
CA ILE A 252 4.00 27.92 14.28
C ILE A 252 4.44 29.21 13.59
N ASN A 253 5.36 29.10 12.63
CA ASN A 253 5.88 30.23 11.88
C ASN A 253 5.40 30.17 10.41
N LEU A 254 4.51 31.07 10.06
CA LEU A 254 3.98 31.28 8.72
C LEU A 254 4.38 32.64 8.14
N GLU A 255 5.39 33.34 8.68
CA GLU A 255 5.78 34.70 8.22
C GLU A 255 6.04 34.75 6.72
N ASN A 256 6.63 33.69 6.16
CA ASN A 256 6.95 33.58 4.73
C ASN A 256 5.80 33.04 3.87
N SER A 257 4.67 32.70 4.45
CA SER A 257 3.50 32.23 3.73
C SER A 257 2.61 33.40 3.30
N ALA A 258 1.71 33.19 2.34
CA ALA A 258 0.75 34.21 1.90
C ALA A 258 -0.23 34.59 3.04
N ASN A 259 -0.83 35.79 2.95
CA ASN A 259 -1.95 36.12 3.84
C ASN A 259 -3.15 35.27 3.48
N GLY A 260 -3.89 34.79 4.49
CA GLY A 260 -5.03 33.93 4.26
C GLY A 260 -5.39 33.08 5.47
N VAL A 261 -6.19 32.06 5.19
CA VAL A 261 -6.67 31.09 6.17
C VAL A 261 -5.86 29.81 6.04
N TYR A 262 -5.44 29.27 7.17
CA TYR A 262 -4.75 27.99 7.30
C TYR A 262 -5.46 27.13 8.35
N PHE A 263 -5.19 25.85 8.37
CA PHE A 263 -5.67 24.90 9.36
C PHE A 263 -4.48 24.26 10.06
N LEU A 264 -4.41 24.45 11.37
CA LEU A 264 -3.46 23.75 12.23
C LEU A 264 -4.14 22.47 12.74
N GLU A 265 -3.58 21.32 12.40
CA GLU A 265 -3.91 20.04 12.99
C GLU A 265 -2.89 19.73 14.10
N VAL A 266 -3.38 19.37 15.26
CA VAL A 266 -2.58 18.93 16.42
C VAL A 266 -2.94 17.50 16.72
N SER A 267 -1.99 16.59 16.58
CA SER A 267 -2.17 15.17 16.91
C SER A 267 -1.63 14.87 18.30
N THR A 268 -2.32 14.05 19.05
CA THR A 268 -1.92 13.53 20.36
C THR A 268 -2.15 12.01 20.37
N LYS A 269 -1.78 11.31 21.43
CA LYS A 269 -2.09 9.89 21.61
C LYS A 269 -3.60 9.63 21.78
N GLU A 270 -4.35 10.63 22.22
CA GLU A 270 -5.79 10.54 22.49
C GLU A 270 -6.67 11.02 21.31
N GLY A 271 -6.08 11.43 20.20
CA GLY A 271 -6.78 11.92 19.01
C GLY A 271 -6.23 13.23 18.47
N LYS A 272 -7.04 13.94 17.69
CA LYS A 272 -6.64 15.16 16.99
C LYS A 272 -7.52 16.36 17.35
N ALA A 273 -6.96 17.56 17.20
CA ALA A 273 -7.70 18.83 17.20
C ALA A 273 -7.31 19.64 15.98
N VAL A 274 -8.24 20.44 15.45
CA VAL A 274 -8.00 21.31 14.31
C VAL A 274 -8.40 22.74 14.66
N GLN A 275 -7.47 23.68 14.47
CA GLN A 275 -7.68 25.09 14.72
C GLN A 275 -7.47 25.92 13.45
N LYS A 276 -8.45 26.75 13.12
CA LYS A 276 -8.32 27.74 12.06
C LYS A 276 -7.33 28.83 12.47
N LEU A 277 -6.34 29.11 11.62
CA LEU A 277 -5.41 30.22 11.73
C LEU A 277 -5.73 31.28 10.69
N ILE A 278 -5.64 32.55 11.06
CA ILE A 278 -5.84 33.70 10.17
C ILE A 278 -4.56 34.51 10.13
N LYS A 279 -3.90 34.53 8.95
CA LYS A 279 -2.73 35.37 8.72
C LYS A 279 -3.12 36.64 8.01
N GLU A 280 -2.74 37.78 8.58
CA GLU A 280 -3.01 39.12 8.05
C GLU A 280 -1.69 39.88 7.84
N SER A 281 -1.68 40.86 6.93
CA SER A 281 -0.60 41.82 6.83
C SER A 281 -0.65 42.80 8.01
N LYS A 282 0.53 43.29 8.44
CA LYS A 282 0.58 44.49 9.32
C LYS A 282 -0.05 45.67 8.63
#